data_f24b8ad9b614b88e309ae5d00a020dc0
#
_entry.id   f24b8ad9b614b88e309ae5d00a020dc0
#
_cell.length_a   1.000
_cell.length_b   1.000
_cell.length_c   1.000
_cell.angle_alpha   90.00
_cell.angle_beta   90.00
_cell.angle_gamma   90.00
#
_symmetry.space_group_name_H-M   'P 1'
#
loop_
_entity.id
_entity.type
_entity.pdbx_description
1 polymer ?
#
loop_
_entity_poly.entity_id
_entity_poly.type
_entity_poly.pdbx_seq_one_letter_code
_entity_poly.pdbx_strand_id
1 'polypeptide(L)'
;CSSDLAVVSGDVTPDNYQVDKADNSVINVTISDKKVMYINDENETSIKVDVPEEKRNERVLSDEELIELTEMGKRIQAHYGEPMDTEWAFENGELFLLQARPITTLGDVCEDVAEASDDIGEVLVRGLGASPGMAAGNVKIILDIEELDKIKDGDIMVTTMTTPDMVPAMKRSSGIVTDEGGVTCHASIISRELGIPCVVGTGDATSILKENTGVTIDGKKGLVFDGISQTKQEPVQAAGSVEAAPIITVTEVKANVSMPEAAAKAAATGADGVGLLRTEHLMLTAGIHPGKFIADGNEDELINTIAENVMIVADEFYPKPVWYRTLDAPTDEFITLEGGENEPEEHNPMLGWRGIRRELDQPEILKCEFKAIKKLHEQGYTNIGIMIPLSQSPEELKQAKALCSEVGLEPHKDVEFGMMVEIPAAALTIEDYIAVGIDFVSLGTNDLTQYTLAVDRNNEYVAKHYSEEHPAVMKLIEMTIKKCVEAGVKCSICGQAGSVPRIVEKLVGFGITSVSSNTDAIAEVRKTVARAEQKIILDAARKRLE
;
A
#
# COMPACT_ATOMS: atom_id res chain seq x y z
N CYS A 1 -31.73 5.74 10.39
CA CYS A 1 -30.85 5.24 9.33
C CYS A 1 -29.63 4.59 9.93
N SER A 2 -29.46 3.32 9.76
CA SER A 2 -28.16 2.67 9.93
C SER A 2 -27.29 3.00 8.73
N SER A 3 -26.86 4.24 8.63
CA SER A 3 -26.39 4.83 7.37
C SER A 3 -24.90 4.72 7.11
N ASP A 4 -24.09 4.28 8.06
CA ASP A 4 -22.67 4.08 7.85
C ASP A 4 -22.40 3.00 6.82
N LEU A 5 -23.12 1.90 6.85
CA LEU A 5 -22.91 0.74 5.99
C LEU A 5 -22.97 1.09 4.49
N ALA A 6 -23.93 1.87 4.03
CA ALA A 6 -24.09 2.16 2.61
C ALA A 6 -23.05 3.14 2.05
N VAL A 7 -22.58 4.09 2.87
CA VAL A 7 -21.61 5.11 2.47
C VAL A 7 -20.19 4.56 2.61
N VAL A 8 -19.90 3.87 3.70
CA VAL A 8 -18.57 3.32 3.99
C VAL A 8 -18.26 2.09 3.13
N SER A 9 -19.25 1.26 2.81
CA SER A 9 -19.09 0.12 1.87
C SER A 9 -18.95 0.55 0.40
N GLY A 10 -19.21 1.82 0.07
CA GLY A 10 -19.22 2.30 -1.31
C GLY A 10 -20.45 1.87 -2.13
N ASP A 11 -21.46 1.30 -1.49
CA ASP A 11 -22.70 0.85 -2.17
C ASP A 11 -23.57 2.01 -2.68
N VAL A 12 -23.35 3.21 -2.15
CA VAL A 12 -24.10 4.43 -2.49
C VAL A 12 -23.14 5.59 -2.62
N THR A 13 -23.30 6.37 -3.69
CA THR A 13 -22.65 7.69 -3.81
C THR A 13 -23.44 8.69 -2.97
N PRO A 14 -22.84 9.28 -1.91
CA PRO A 14 -23.54 10.21 -1.04
C PRO A 14 -23.75 11.59 -1.69
N ASP A 15 -24.72 12.35 -1.18
CA ASP A 15 -24.78 13.77 -1.46
C ASP A 15 -23.56 14.48 -0.89
N ASN A 16 -23.07 15.51 -1.56
CA ASN A 16 -21.93 16.30 -1.12
C ASN A 16 -22.34 17.75 -0.84
N TYR A 17 -21.91 18.27 0.30
CA TYR A 17 -22.21 19.62 0.75
C TYR A 17 -20.92 20.34 1.17
N GLN A 18 -20.75 21.58 0.70
CA GLN A 18 -19.67 22.46 1.13
C GLN A 18 -20.25 23.66 1.86
N VAL A 19 -19.81 23.86 3.08
CA VAL A 19 -20.32 24.94 3.95
C VAL A 19 -19.15 25.81 4.41
N ASP A 20 -19.30 27.13 4.30
CA ASP A 20 -18.31 28.08 4.81
C ASP A 20 -18.30 28.05 6.36
N LYS A 21 -17.13 27.85 6.93
CA LYS A 21 -16.97 27.83 8.39
C LYS A 21 -17.15 29.19 9.05
N ALA A 22 -16.99 30.30 8.30
CA ALA A 22 -17.06 31.64 8.87
C ALA A 22 -18.50 32.08 9.14
N ASP A 23 -19.40 31.82 8.21
CA ASP A 23 -20.78 32.31 8.28
C ASP A 23 -21.86 31.22 8.16
N ASN A 24 -21.47 29.93 8.04
CA ASN A 24 -22.34 28.77 7.82
C ASN A 24 -23.12 28.83 6.50
N SER A 25 -22.68 29.61 5.52
CA SER A 25 -23.33 29.62 4.22
C SER A 25 -22.99 28.36 3.43
N VAL A 26 -24.00 27.80 2.75
CA VAL A 26 -23.80 26.65 1.86
C VAL A 26 -23.17 27.13 0.55
N ILE A 27 -21.93 26.72 0.29
CA ILE A 27 -21.16 27.12 -0.90
C ILE A 27 -21.54 26.28 -2.10
N ASN A 28 -21.66 24.96 -1.90
CA ASN A 28 -21.97 24.01 -2.97
C ASN A 28 -22.80 22.83 -2.46
N VAL A 29 -23.69 22.32 -3.31
CA VAL A 29 -24.50 21.12 -3.04
C VAL A 29 -24.50 20.26 -4.30
N THR A 30 -24.04 19.03 -4.17
CA THR A 30 -24.13 18.02 -5.23
C THR A 30 -25.01 16.88 -4.75
N ILE A 31 -26.14 16.64 -5.43
CA ILE A 31 -27.08 15.59 -5.09
C ILE A 31 -26.83 14.40 -6.03
N SER A 32 -26.63 13.22 -5.43
CA SER A 32 -26.33 11.98 -6.13
C SER A 32 -27.57 11.09 -6.32
N ASP A 33 -27.54 10.20 -7.32
CA ASP A 33 -28.58 9.18 -7.55
C ASP A 33 -28.40 8.01 -6.58
N LYS A 34 -29.11 8.03 -5.46
CA LYS A 34 -29.02 7.04 -4.37
C LYS A 34 -29.90 5.82 -4.68
N LYS A 35 -29.33 4.77 -5.27
CA LYS A 35 -30.06 3.58 -5.74
C LYS A 35 -30.44 2.61 -4.63
N VAL A 36 -29.63 2.51 -3.59
CA VAL A 36 -29.83 1.55 -2.49
C VAL A 36 -29.79 2.23 -1.12
N MET A 37 -30.44 1.64 -0.15
CA MET A 37 -30.37 2.05 1.26
C MET A 37 -30.41 0.81 2.15
N TYR A 38 -29.93 0.96 3.37
CA TYR A 38 -30.04 -0.07 4.40
C TYR A 38 -31.15 0.30 5.38
N ILE A 39 -31.99 -0.66 5.69
CA ILE A 39 -33.05 -0.54 6.71
C ILE A 39 -32.96 -1.71 7.67
N ASN A 40 -33.37 -1.52 8.91
CA ASN A 40 -33.50 -2.63 9.84
C ASN A 40 -34.84 -3.37 9.60
N ASP A 41 -34.79 -4.69 9.56
CA ASP A 41 -35.97 -5.54 9.52
C ASP A 41 -36.60 -5.69 10.90
N GLU A 42 -37.67 -6.50 11.01
CA GLU A 42 -38.36 -6.77 12.29
C GLU A 42 -37.49 -7.46 13.33
N ASN A 43 -36.32 -8.00 12.95
CA ASN A 43 -35.35 -8.66 13.84
C ASN A 43 -34.12 -7.78 14.13
N GLU A 44 -34.16 -6.48 13.83
CA GLU A 44 -33.06 -5.52 13.97
C GLU A 44 -31.84 -5.86 13.08
N THR A 45 -32.03 -6.66 12.01
CA THR A 45 -30.99 -6.98 11.05
C THR A 45 -31.01 -5.96 9.92
N SER A 46 -29.85 -5.35 9.60
CA SER A 46 -29.74 -4.41 8.46
C SER A 46 -29.83 -5.15 7.15
N ILE A 47 -30.82 -4.80 6.33
CA ILE A 47 -31.05 -5.35 5.00
C ILE A 47 -30.92 -4.26 3.92
N LYS A 48 -30.29 -4.61 2.81
CA LYS A 48 -30.14 -3.73 1.64
C LYS A 48 -31.43 -3.74 0.83
N VAL A 49 -31.99 -2.56 0.54
CA VAL A 49 -33.20 -2.39 -0.24
C VAL A 49 -33.02 -1.29 -1.28
N ASP A 50 -33.77 -1.35 -2.37
CA ASP A 50 -33.77 -0.29 -3.39
C ASP A 50 -34.48 0.98 -2.88
N VAL A 51 -33.88 2.14 -3.16
CA VAL A 51 -34.52 3.43 -2.91
C VAL A 51 -35.62 3.66 -3.96
N PRO A 52 -36.85 4.02 -3.55
CA PRO A 52 -37.91 4.40 -4.50
C PRO A 52 -37.43 5.47 -5.48
N GLU A 53 -37.74 5.31 -6.77
CA GLU A 53 -37.28 6.21 -7.86
C GLU A 53 -37.48 7.70 -7.55
N GLU A 54 -38.59 8.03 -6.96
CA GLU A 54 -38.96 9.40 -6.58
C GLU A 54 -38.06 10.00 -5.48
N LYS A 55 -37.39 9.17 -4.68
CA LYS A 55 -36.50 9.58 -3.57
C LYS A 55 -35.01 9.52 -3.89
N ARG A 56 -34.62 8.91 -4.99
CA ARG A 56 -33.22 8.71 -5.33
C ARG A 56 -32.42 10.01 -5.44
N ASN A 57 -33.05 11.04 -5.99
CA ASN A 57 -32.44 12.35 -6.22
C ASN A 57 -32.96 13.42 -5.23
N GLU A 58 -33.59 13.03 -4.13
CA GLU A 58 -33.95 13.95 -3.06
C GLU A 58 -32.73 14.31 -2.21
N ARG A 59 -32.65 15.58 -1.84
CA ARG A 59 -31.60 16.07 -0.92
C ARG A 59 -31.77 15.42 0.47
N VAL A 60 -30.66 14.88 1.01
CA VAL A 60 -30.69 14.16 2.30
C VAL A 60 -30.73 15.09 3.48
N LEU A 61 -29.95 16.20 3.47
CA LEU A 61 -29.87 17.14 4.59
C LEU A 61 -30.53 18.48 4.27
N SER A 62 -31.31 19.00 5.20
CA SER A 62 -31.83 20.37 5.16
C SER A 62 -30.74 21.40 5.44
N ASP A 63 -31.01 22.70 5.22
CA ASP A 63 -30.05 23.76 5.55
C ASP A 63 -29.86 23.89 7.07
N GLU A 64 -30.91 23.65 7.86
CA GLU A 64 -30.84 23.65 9.31
C GLU A 64 -29.92 22.54 9.84
N GLU A 65 -30.05 21.31 9.29
CA GLU A 65 -29.21 20.17 9.66
C GLU A 65 -27.75 20.39 9.23
N LEU A 66 -27.49 21.03 8.08
CA LEU A 66 -26.14 21.38 7.65
C LEU A 66 -25.48 22.41 8.58
N ILE A 67 -26.24 23.40 9.06
CA ILE A 67 -25.74 24.37 10.03
C ILE A 67 -25.41 23.67 11.35
N GLU A 68 -26.27 22.80 11.85
CA GLU A 68 -26.05 22.05 13.08
C GLU A 68 -24.80 21.17 12.98
N LEU A 69 -24.64 20.44 11.86
CA LEU A 69 -23.47 19.62 11.57
C LEU A 69 -22.19 20.46 11.49
N THR A 70 -22.25 21.63 10.86
CA THR A 70 -21.11 22.56 10.76
C THR A 70 -20.69 23.08 12.13
N GLU A 71 -21.65 23.48 12.98
CA GLU A 71 -21.37 23.93 14.34
C GLU A 71 -20.79 22.81 15.22
N MET A 72 -21.25 21.56 15.05
CA MET A 72 -20.65 20.41 15.71
C MET A 72 -19.19 20.23 15.25
N GLY A 73 -18.91 20.27 13.94
CA GLY A 73 -17.56 20.17 13.38
C GLY A 73 -16.61 21.26 13.91
N LYS A 74 -17.09 22.52 14.03
CA LYS A 74 -16.31 23.61 14.65
C LYS A 74 -15.97 23.33 16.11
N ARG A 75 -16.93 22.81 16.88
CA ARG A 75 -16.71 22.45 18.31
C ARG A 75 -15.69 21.32 18.44
N ILE A 76 -15.75 20.31 17.56
CA ILE A 76 -14.79 19.20 17.51
C ILE A 76 -13.40 19.72 17.17
N GLN A 77 -13.27 20.52 16.11
CA GLN A 77 -12.00 21.14 15.72
C GLN A 77 -11.41 22.00 16.85
N ALA A 78 -12.25 22.79 17.54
CA ALA A 78 -11.81 23.59 18.69
C ALA A 78 -11.34 22.75 19.88
N HIS A 79 -11.97 21.58 20.09
CA HIS A 79 -11.62 20.66 21.16
C HIS A 79 -10.27 19.96 20.93
N TYR A 80 -10.03 19.48 19.71
CA TYR A 80 -8.79 18.77 19.36
C TYR A 80 -7.66 19.70 18.91
N GLY A 81 -7.96 20.96 18.56
CA GLY A 81 -6.98 21.95 18.14
C GLY A 81 -6.53 21.82 16.69
N GLU A 82 -7.09 20.88 15.92
CA GLU A 82 -6.77 20.59 14.53
C GLU A 82 -8.03 20.18 13.75
N PRO A 83 -8.01 20.29 12.40
CA PRO A 83 -9.11 19.81 11.58
C PRO A 83 -9.32 18.30 11.72
N MET A 84 -10.59 17.91 11.82
CA MET A 84 -10.99 16.53 12.07
C MET A 84 -11.86 16.00 10.96
N ASP A 85 -11.63 14.75 10.57
CA ASP A 85 -12.54 13.91 9.81
C ASP A 85 -13.54 13.30 10.79
N THR A 86 -14.85 13.42 10.51
CA THR A 86 -15.90 13.01 11.45
C THR A 86 -16.97 12.17 10.79
N GLU A 87 -17.37 11.11 11.47
CA GLU A 87 -18.55 10.29 11.11
C GLU A 87 -19.71 10.68 12.01
N TRP A 88 -20.88 10.80 11.45
CA TRP A 88 -22.07 11.29 12.12
C TRP A 88 -23.34 10.65 11.57
N ALA A 89 -24.42 10.71 12.35
CA ALA A 89 -25.76 10.28 11.93
C ALA A 89 -26.82 11.19 12.51
N PHE A 90 -27.96 11.29 11.80
CA PHE A 90 -29.18 11.86 12.32
C PHE A 90 -30.17 10.75 12.66
N GLU A 91 -30.71 10.76 13.88
CA GLU A 91 -31.78 9.88 14.30
C GLU A 91 -32.89 10.69 14.94
N ASN A 92 -34.12 10.57 14.41
CA ASN A 92 -35.29 11.31 14.89
C ASN A 92 -35.10 12.85 14.98
N GLY A 93 -34.26 13.42 14.10
CA GLY A 93 -33.95 14.85 14.08
C GLY A 93 -32.88 15.27 15.09
N GLU A 94 -32.20 14.34 15.74
CA GLU A 94 -31.09 14.60 16.65
C GLU A 94 -29.77 14.15 16.00
N LEU A 95 -28.72 14.99 16.06
CA LEU A 95 -27.40 14.76 15.48
C LEU A 95 -26.49 14.01 16.46
N PHE A 96 -25.95 12.88 16.04
CA PHE A 96 -25.01 12.06 16.79
C PHE A 96 -23.63 12.06 16.12
N LEU A 97 -22.58 12.34 16.89
CA LEU A 97 -21.21 12.13 16.48
C LEU A 97 -20.83 10.67 16.77
N LEU A 98 -20.45 9.93 15.73
CA LEU A 98 -20.08 8.53 15.83
C LEU A 98 -18.57 8.36 15.97
N GLN A 99 -17.79 9.13 15.20
CA GLN A 99 -16.33 9.08 15.22
C GLN A 99 -15.73 10.44 14.90
N ALA A 100 -14.55 10.72 15.45
CA ALA A 100 -13.70 11.85 15.05
C ALA A 100 -12.23 11.40 15.03
N ARG A 101 -11.50 11.71 13.95
CA ARG A 101 -10.08 11.40 13.80
C ARG A 101 -9.35 12.59 13.16
N PRO A 102 -8.07 12.83 13.50
CA PRO A 102 -7.28 13.89 12.88
C PRO A 102 -7.15 13.67 11.38
N ILE A 103 -7.25 14.74 10.59
CA ILE A 103 -6.95 14.70 9.17
C ILE A 103 -5.43 14.72 9.02
N THR A 104 -4.85 13.57 8.64
CA THR A 104 -3.38 13.41 8.51
C THR A 104 -2.81 13.99 7.21
N THR A 105 -3.65 14.44 6.29
CA THR A 105 -3.29 14.91 4.94
C THR A 105 -3.32 16.43 4.78
N LEU A 106 -3.39 17.21 5.84
CA LEU A 106 -3.31 18.68 5.80
C LEU A 106 -1.86 19.22 5.77
N GLY A 107 -0.91 18.46 5.24
CA GLY A 107 0.38 19.00 4.81
C GLY A 107 0.19 19.75 3.49
N ASP A 108 0.26 21.10 3.55
CA ASP A 108 0.30 22.02 2.41
C ASP A 108 -0.99 22.21 1.59
N VAL A 109 -2.07 22.62 2.23
CA VAL A 109 -2.99 23.55 1.56
C VAL A 109 -2.51 24.97 1.89
N CYS A 110 -1.42 25.39 1.24
CA CYS A 110 -1.14 26.81 1.09
C CYS A 110 -2.27 27.42 0.26
N GLU A 111 -2.79 28.53 0.78
CA GLU A 111 -3.51 29.55 0.05
C GLU A 111 -2.75 29.93 -1.24
N ASP A 112 -3.13 29.28 -2.35
CA ASP A 112 -2.82 29.74 -3.71
C ASP A 112 -3.96 29.30 -4.63
N VAL A 113 -5.15 29.84 -4.34
CA VAL A 113 -6.27 29.85 -5.28
C VAL A 113 -6.35 31.22 -5.90
N ALA A 114 -5.29 31.63 -6.53
CA ALA A 114 -5.28 32.71 -7.54
C ALA A 114 -3.88 32.76 -8.16
N GLU A 115 -3.68 31.98 -9.20
CA GLU A 115 -2.80 32.14 -10.34
C GLU A 115 -2.43 30.76 -10.88
N ALA A 116 -3.37 30.09 -11.53
CA ALA A 116 -3.08 28.97 -12.40
C ALA A 116 -3.39 29.40 -13.81
N SER A 117 -2.33 29.76 -14.50
CA SER A 117 -2.10 29.66 -15.94
C SER A 117 -3.35 29.58 -16.83
N ASP A 118 -3.60 30.67 -17.53
CA ASP A 118 -4.52 30.80 -18.68
C ASP A 118 -4.19 29.89 -19.88
N ASP A 119 -3.36 28.84 -19.68
CA ASP A 119 -2.83 27.97 -20.75
C ASP A 119 -3.31 26.50 -20.69
N ILE A 120 -4.08 26.09 -19.68
CA ILE A 120 -4.62 24.72 -19.57
C ILE A 120 -6.14 24.82 -19.73
N GLY A 121 -6.72 24.20 -20.75
CA GLY A 121 -8.10 24.30 -21.17
C GLY A 121 -9.21 24.36 -20.09
N GLU A 122 -10.46 24.40 -20.48
CA GLU A 122 -11.61 24.44 -19.57
C GLU A 122 -11.67 23.14 -18.72
N VAL A 123 -12.02 23.26 -17.44
CA VAL A 123 -12.21 22.09 -16.57
C VAL A 123 -13.50 21.36 -16.96
N LEU A 124 -13.37 20.14 -17.46
CA LEU A 124 -14.50 19.30 -17.88
C LEU A 124 -15.09 18.52 -16.71
N VAL A 125 -14.22 17.94 -15.86
CA VAL A 125 -14.63 17.04 -14.77
C VAL A 125 -13.78 17.32 -13.52
N ARG A 126 -14.38 17.14 -12.35
CA ARG A 126 -13.74 17.25 -11.03
C ARG A 126 -13.94 15.98 -10.23
N GLY A 127 -12.92 15.56 -9.52
CA GLY A 127 -12.93 14.40 -8.63
C GLY A 127 -11.91 14.54 -7.51
N LEU A 128 -11.53 13.43 -6.91
CA LEU A 128 -10.48 13.38 -5.91
C LEU A 128 -9.15 13.06 -6.57
N GLY A 129 -8.10 13.84 -6.25
CA GLY A 129 -6.74 13.53 -6.68
C GLY A 129 -6.22 12.28 -5.94
N ALA A 130 -6.05 11.20 -6.68
CA ALA A 130 -5.72 9.90 -6.10
C ALA A 130 -4.24 9.50 -6.30
N SER A 131 -3.65 9.86 -7.42
CA SER A 131 -2.23 9.68 -7.71
C SER A 131 -1.69 10.94 -8.36
N PRO A 132 -0.65 11.59 -7.80
CA PRO A 132 -0.20 12.90 -8.25
C PRO A 132 0.49 12.81 -9.62
N GLY A 133 0.43 13.93 -10.36
CA GLY A 133 1.07 14.09 -11.67
C GLY A 133 0.12 14.71 -12.68
N MET A 134 0.68 15.09 -13.84
CA MET A 134 -0.05 15.60 -14.99
C MET A 134 0.06 14.58 -16.13
N ALA A 135 -1.03 14.24 -16.78
CA ALA A 135 -1.02 13.41 -17.97
C ALA A 135 -1.99 13.95 -19.01
N ALA A 136 -1.64 13.80 -20.28
CA ALA A 136 -2.48 14.17 -21.39
C ALA A 136 -2.56 13.02 -22.41
N GLY A 137 -3.72 12.78 -22.95
CA GLY A 137 -3.96 11.71 -23.90
C GLY A 137 -5.39 11.68 -24.43
N ASN A 138 -5.69 10.71 -25.27
CA ASN A 138 -7.04 10.53 -25.78
C ASN A 138 -7.88 9.69 -24.81
N VAL A 139 -9.09 10.13 -24.58
CA VAL A 139 -10.07 9.42 -23.75
C VAL A 139 -10.42 8.07 -24.34
N LYS A 140 -10.35 7.03 -23.52
CA LYS A 140 -10.86 5.69 -23.80
C LYS A 140 -11.79 5.26 -22.68
N ILE A 141 -13.08 5.16 -23.02
CA ILE A 141 -14.12 4.75 -22.07
C ILE A 141 -14.17 3.23 -22.07
N ILE A 142 -13.95 2.63 -20.91
CA ILE A 142 -13.95 1.19 -20.66
C ILE A 142 -15.04 0.88 -19.65
N LEU A 143 -16.10 0.27 -20.10
CA LEU A 143 -17.22 -0.14 -19.24
C LEU A 143 -17.26 -1.65 -19.00
N ASP A 144 -16.53 -2.42 -19.81
CA ASP A 144 -16.44 -3.88 -19.73
C ASP A 144 -14.99 -4.35 -19.87
N ILE A 145 -14.67 -5.48 -19.24
CA ILE A 145 -13.35 -6.13 -19.33
C ILE A 145 -13.01 -6.54 -20.76
N GLU A 146 -14.02 -6.88 -21.58
CA GLU A 146 -13.82 -7.23 -23.00
C GLU A 146 -13.33 -6.03 -23.85
N GLU A 147 -13.38 -4.82 -23.32
CA GLU A 147 -13.00 -3.58 -24.02
C GLU A 147 -11.56 -3.12 -23.72
N LEU A 148 -10.82 -3.82 -22.87
CA LEU A 148 -9.47 -3.45 -22.44
C LEU A 148 -8.46 -3.27 -23.58
N ASP A 149 -8.66 -3.95 -24.70
CA ASP A 149 -7.83 -3.83 -25.90
C ASP A 149 -7.97 -2.49 -26.64
N LYS A 150 -8.98 -1.68 -26.29
CA LYS A 150 -9.14 -0.31 -26.83
C LYS A 150 -8.05 0.63 -26.33
N ILE A 151 -7.47 0.36 -25.15
CA ILE A 151 -6.43 1.18 -24.52
C ILE A 151 -5.09 0.94 -25.21
N LYS A 152 -4.51 2.01 -25.74
CA LYS A 152 -3.16 2.05 -26.31
C LYS A 152 -2.23 2.87 -25.41
N ASP A 153 -0.93 2.71 -25.62
CA ASP A 153 0.07 3.48 -24.88
C ASP A 153 -0.17 4.98 -25.06
N GLY A 154 -0.30 5.69 -23.94
CA GLY A 154 -0.53 7.13 -23.91
C GLY A 154 -2.00 7.58 -23.86
N ASP A 155 -2.97 6.66 -23.89
CA ASP A 155 -4.39 7.00 -23.72
C ASP A 155 -4.74 7.29 -22.25
N ILE A 156 -5.84 8.01 -22.04
CA ILE A 156 -6.45 8.23 -20.72
C ILE A 156 -7.60 7.23 -20.57
N MET A 157 -7.44 6.32 -19.62
CA MET A 157 -8.49 5.35 -19.27
C MET A 157 -9.59 6.02 -18.45
N VAL A 158 -10.84 5.92 -18.89
CA VAL A 158 -12.01 6.42 -18.18
C VAL A 158 -12.96 5.25 -17.94
N THR A 159 -13.34 5.01 -16.70
CA THR A 159 -14.20 3.87 -16.33
C THR A 159 -15.07 4.21 -15.14
N THR A 160 -16.10 3.42 -14.88
CA THR A 160 -16.90 3.57 -13.66
C THR A 160 -16.09 3.23 -12.42
N MET A 161 -15.43 2.07 -12.41
CA MET A 161 -14.55 1.60 -11.35
C MET A 161 -13.51 0.64 -11.94
N THR A 162 -12.32 0.50 -11.30
CA THR A 162 -11.33 -0.48 -11.74
C THR A 162 -11.41 -1.78 -10.95
N THR A 163 -11.13 -2.88 -11.64
CA THR A 163 -10.98 -4.21 -11.07
C THR A 163 -9.55 -4.73 -11.29
N PRO A 164 -9.09 -5.78 -10.57
CA PRO A 164 -7.76 -6.35 -10.75
C PRO A 164 -7.46 -6.77 -12.21
N ASP A 165 -8.45 -7.26 -12.94
CA ASP A 165 -8.32 -7.68 -14.35
C ASP A 165 -8.02 -6.51 -15.30
N MET A 166 -8.26 -5.27 -14.87
CA MET A 166 -7.98 -4.06 -15.65
C MET A 166 -6.52 -3.57 -15.53
N VAL A 167 -5.71 -4.14 -14.63
CA VAL A 167 -4.32 -3.71 -14.39
C VAL A 167 -3.46 -3.68 -15.66
N PRO A 168 -3.54 -4.65 -16.59
CA PRO A 168 -2.80 -4.58 -17.86
C PRO A 168 -3.15 -3.37 -18.72
N ALA A 169 -4.40 -2.93 -18.73
CA ALA A 169 -4.84 -1.72 -19.43
C ALA A 169 -4.40 -0.46 -18.67
N MET A 170 -4.51 -0.46 -17.35
CA MET A 170 -4.00 0.63 -16.50
C MET A 170 -2.51 0.90 -16.75
N LYS A 171 -1.69 -0.15 -16.89
CA LYS A 171 -0.26 -0.02 -17.21
C LYS A 171 0.02 0.68 -18.56
N ARG A 172 -0.85 0.52 -19.56
CA ARG A 172 -0.73 1.18 -20.87
C ARG A 172 -1.25 2.63 -20.85
N SER A 173 -2.08 2.96 -19.87
CA SER A 173 -2.69 4.28 -19.76
C SER A 173 -1.68 5.32 -19.28
N SER A 174 -1.73 6.52 -19.83
CA SER A 174 -0.96 7.68 -19.31
C SER A 174 -1.63 8.31 -18.10
N GLY A 175 -2.94 8.08 -17.93
CA GLY A 175 -3.72 8.58 -16.80
C GLY A 175 -5.03 7.84 -16.65
N ILE A 176 -5.62 7.90 -15.45
CA ILE A 176 -6.84 7.15 -15.10
C ILE A 176 -7.85 8.09 -14.46
N VAL A 177 -9.10 7.97 -14.91
CA VAL A 177 -10.27 8.70 -14.35
C VAL A 177 -11.35 7.70 -14.03
N THR A 178 -11.93 7.76 -12.82
CA THR A 178 -13.05 6.89 -12.46
C THR A 178 -14.25 7.69 -11.94
N ASP A 179 -15.45 7.24 -12.26
CA ASP A 179 -16.68 7.84 -11.73
C ASP A 179 -16.81 7.56 -10.24
N GLU A 180 -16.50 6.35 -9.82
CA GLU A 180 -16.62 5.89 -8.46
C GLU A 180 -15.24 5.72 -7.79
N GLY A 181 -15.23 5.61 -6.46
CA GLY A 181 -14.06 5.32 -5.66
C GLY A 181 -13.51 6.52 -4.89
N GLY A 182 -12.78 6.23 -3.84
CA GLY A 182 -12.08 7.20 -2.99
C GLY A 182 -10.56 7.04 -3.07
N VAL A 183 -9.83 7.81 -2.28
CA VAL A 183 -8.35 7.80 -2.25
C VAL A 183 -7.72 6.47 -1.80
N THR A 184 -8.52 5.54 -1.31
CA THR A 184 -8.11 4.20 -0.86
C THR A 184 -8.64 3.06 -1.74
N CYS A 185 -9.38 3.37 -2.83
CA CYS A 185 -9.92 2.36 -3.74
C CYS A 185 -8.81 1.69 -4.58
N HIS A 186 -9.16 0.59 -5.24
CA HIS A 186 -8.24 -0.17 -6.12
C HIS A 186 -7.56 0.73 -7.17
N ALA A 187 -8.33 1.59 -7.88
CA ALA A 187 -7.77 2.54 -8.83
C ALA A 187 -6.68 3.41 -8.23
N SER A 188 -6.92 3.95 -7.03
CA SER A 188 -6.01 4.83 -6.31
C SER A 188 -4.72 4.12 -5.90
N ILE A 189 -4.82 2.89 -5.38
CA ILE A 189 -3.68 2.10 -4.92
C ILE A 189 -2.78 1.75 -6.10
N ILE A 190 -3.34 1.12 -7.13
CA ILE A 190 -2.59 0.67 -8.31
C ILE A 190 -1.99 1.85 -9.08
N SER A 191 -2.74 2.96 -9.24
CA SER A 191 -2.21 4.15 -9.93
C SER A 191 -1.00 4.76 -9.22
N ARG A 192 -0.97 4.78 -7.87
CA ARG A 192 0.20 5.23 -7.10
C ARG A 192 1.39 4.29 -7.27
N GLU A 193 1.17 2.98 -7.25
CA GLU A 193 2.23 1.99 -7.46
C GLU A 193 2.83 2.13 -8.86
N LEU A 194 1.99 2.25 -9.88
CA LEU A 194 2.41 2.46 -11.26
C LEU A 194 2.98 3.87 -11.52
N GLY A 195 2.70 4.84 -10.63
CA GLY A 195 3.05 6.25 -10.82
C GLY A 195 2.28 6.93 -11.94
N ILE A 196 1.05 6.46 -12.20
CA ILE A 196 0.15 7.00 -13.22
C ILE A 196 -0.77 8.02 -12.55
N PRO A 197 -0.89 9.26 -13.07
CA PRO A 197 -1.83 10.26 -12.56
C PRO A 197 -3.26 9.74 -12.55
N CYS A 198 -3.97 9.93 -11.42
CA CYS A 198 -5.30 9.37 -11.25
C CYS A 198 -6.26 10.35 -10.57
N VAL A 199 -7.47 10.42 -11.13
CA VAL A 199 -8.60 11.17 -10.56
C VAL A 199 -9.75 10.18 -10.34
N VAL A 200 -10.26 10.10 -9.13
CA VAL A 200 -11.35 9.17 -8.77
C VAL A 200 -12.56 9.89 -8.22
N GLY A 201 -13.72 9.22 -8.20
CA GLY A 201 -14.93 9.77 -7.59
C GLY A 201 -15.47 11.00 -8.33
N THR A 202 -15.40 11.00 -9.66
CA THR A 202 -15.88 12.11 -10.48
C THR A 202 -17.40 12.14 -10.64
N GLY A 203 -18.06 11.01 -10.43
CA GLY A 203 -19.50 10.82 -10.52
C GLY A 203 -20.03 10.60 -11.94
N ASP A 204 -19.44 11.26 -12.93
CA ASP A 204 -20.02 11.35 -14.28
C ASP A 204 -18.99 11.48 -15.43
N ALA A 205 -17.72 11.22 -15.18
CA ALA A 205 -16.66 11.32 -16.20
C ALA A 205 -16.94 10.45 -17.42
N THR A 206 -17.46 9.23 -17.24
CA THR A 206 -17.86 8.33 -18.34
C THR A 206 -18.97 8.90 -19.22
N SER A 207 -19.78 9.81 -18.70
CA SER A 207 -20.89 10.46 -19.40
C SER A 207 -20.49 11.80 -20.03
N ILE A 208 -19.61 12.56 -19.39
CA ILE A 208 -19.17 13.89 -19.82
C ILE A 208 -18.05 13.79 -20.86
N LEU A 209 -17.05 12.95 -20.60
CA LEU A 209 -15.90 12.79 -21.49
C LEU A 209 -16.32 11.98 -22.72
N LYS A 210 -15.80 12.41 -23.88
CA LYS A 210 -16.15 11.75 -25.15
C LYS A 210 -15.00 10.89 -25.64
N GLU A 211 -15.34 9.72 -26.12
CA GLU A 211 -14.39 8.78 -26.72
C GLU A 211 -13.49 9.45 -27.76
N ASN A 212 -12.17 9.21 -27.67
CA ASN A 212 -11.13 9.76 -28.56
C ASN A 212 -10.98 11.30 -28.54
N THR A 213 -11.52 12.01 -27.54
CA THR A 213 -11.20 13.42 -27.32
C THR A 213 -9.91 13.54 -26.51
N GLY A 214 -9.09 14.55 -26.83
CA GLY A 214 -7.89 14.83 -26.07
C GLY A 214 -8.22 15.54 -24.76
N VAL A 215 -7.70 15.03 -23.65
CA VAL A 215 -7.84 15.65 -22.32
C VAL A 215 -6.51 15.70 -21.60
N THR A 216 -6.41 16.59 -20.62
CA THR A 216 -5.29 16.66 -19.67
C THR A 216 -5.82 16.46 -18.25
N ILE A 217 -5.21 15.58 -17.49
CA ILE A 217 -5.57 15.33 -16.09
C ILE A 217 -4.50 15.87 -15.14
N ASP A 218 -4.95 16.45 -14.01
CA ASP A 218 -4.14 16.82 -12.86
C ASP A 218 -4.51 15.89 -11.70
N GLY A 219 -3.74 14.83 -11.54
CA GLY A 219 -3.98 13.82 -10.52
C GLY A 219 -3.70 14.29 -9.09
N LYS A 220 -3.05 15.46 -8.92
CA LYS A 220 -2.86 16.08 -7.60
C LYS A 220 -4.09 16.90 -7.20
N LYS A 221 -4.65 17.68 -8.15
CA LYS A 221 -5.79 18.56 -7.90
C LYS A 221 -7.15 17.88 -8.12
N GLY A 222 -7.18 16.69 -8.71
CA GLY A 222 -8.41 15.99 -9.05
C GLY A 222 -9.18 16.67 -10.20
N LEU A 223 -8.48 17.20 -11.21
CA LEU A 223 -9.08 17.96 -12.29
C LEU A 223 -8.80 17.31 -13.65
N VAL A 224 -9.80 17.37 -14.53
CA VAL A 224 -9.69 16.96 -15.94
C VAL A 224 -10.02 18.16 -16.81
N PHE A 225 -9.10 18.52 -17.71
CA PHE A 225 -9.20 19.70 -18.58
C PHE A 225 -9.44 19.29 -20.05
N ASP A 226 -10.12 20.13 -20.81
CA ASP A 226 -10.27 19.98 -22.25
C ASP A 226 -8.93 20.24 -22.97
N GLY A 227 -8.63 19.38 -23.93
CA GLY A 227 -7.45 19.50 -24.78
C GLY A 227 -6.20 18.80 -24.24
N ILE A 228 -5.29 18.49 -25.18
CA ILE A 228 -3.97 17.95 -24.90
C ILE A 228 -3.02 19.12 -24.67
N SER A 229 -2.74 19.43 -23.42
CA SER A 229 -1.67 20.39 -23.10
C SER A 229 -0.32 19.78 -23.47
N GLN A 230 0.47 20.50 -24.27
CA GLN A 230 1.87 20.15 -24.55
C GLN A 230 2.78 20.46 -23.36
N THR A 231 2.32 20.27 -22.14
CA THR A 231 3.24 20.19 -21.02
C THR A 231 4.07 18.93 -21.25
N LYS A 232 5.30 19.11 -21.75
CA LYS A 232 6.35 18.10 -21.64
C LYS A 232 6.21 17.49 -20.25
N GLN A 233 6.20 16.16 -20.19
CA GLN A 233 6.61 15.45 -18.99
C GLN A 233 8.00 16.00 -18.63
N GLU A 234 8.03 17.08 -17.90
CA GLU A 234 9.20 17.33 -17.10
C GLU A 234 9.09 16.30 -15.99
N PRO A 235 10.06 15.36 -15.92
CA PRO A 235 10.32 14.75 -14.65
C PRO A 235 10.41 15.94 -13.69
N VAL A 236 9.78 15.86 -12.52
CA VAL A 236 9.86 16.92 -11.51
C VAL A 236 11.35 17.14 -11.24
N GLN A 237 11.98 17.94 -12.11
CA GLN A 237 13.22 18.60 -11.81
C GLN A 237 12.80 19.69 -10.83
N ALA A 238 13.11 19.45 -9.58
CA ALA A 238 13.07 20.46 -8.56
C ALA A 238 13.71 21.74 -9.14
N ALA A 239 12.87 22.75 -9.37
CA ALA A 239 13.31 24.03 -9.86
C ALA A 239 14.46 24.51 -8.97
N GLY A 240 15.67 24.62 -9.56
CA GLY A 240 16.80 25.33 -8.96
C GLY A 240 17.23 24.84 -7.57
N SER A 241 17.23 23.53 -7.31
CA SER A 241 17.97 22.99 -6.18
C SER A 241 19.46 23.08 -6.53
N VAL A 242 20.21 23.94 -5.86
CA VAL A 242 21.56 23.57 -5.44
C VAL A 242 21.47 22.08 -5.10
N GLU A 243 22.23 21.20 -5.77
CA GLU A 243 22.27 19.77 -5.43
C GLU A 243 22.51 19.71 -3.92
N ALA A 244 21.44 19.50 -3.17
CA ALA A 244 21.55 19.32 -1.75
C ALA A 244 22.39 18.07 -1.59
N ALA A 245 23.51 18.16 -0.89
CA ALA A 245 24.38 17.03 -0.65
C ALA A 245 23.52 15.86 -0.17
N PRO A 246 23.75 14.65 -0.67
CA PRO A 246 22.92 13.51 -0.33
C PRO A 246 22.88 13.34 1.20
N ILE A 247 21.69 13.16 1.76
CA ILE A 247 21.51 12.95 3.19
C ILE A 247 22.09 11.58 3.50
N ILE A 248 23.22 11.55 4.21
CA ILE A 248 23.90 10.33 4.63
C ILE A 248 23.37 9.92 6.02
N THR A 249 22.97 8.67 6.16
CA THR A 249 22.51 8.08 7.41
C THR A 249 23.32 6.80 7.70
N VAL A 250 23.48 6.44 8.96
CA VAL A 250 24.07 5.17 9.38
C VAL A 250 23.04 4.05 9.28
N THR A 251 21.79 4.34 9.68
CA THR A 251 20.66 3.46 9.44
C THR A 251 20.31 3.50 7.95
N GLU A 252 20.38 2.35 7.28
CA GLU A 252 20.04 2.25 5.86
C GLU A 252 18.56 2.49 5.64
N VAL A 253 18.21 3.13 4.50
CA VAL A 253 16.82 3.30 4.06
C VAL A 253 16.61 2.53 2.78
N LYS A 254 15.89 1.42 2.88
CA LYS A 254 15.63 0.47 1.79
C LYS A 254 14.23 0.65 1.21
N ALA A 255 14.01 0.10 0.02
CA ALA A 255 12.70 0.06 -0.63
C ALA A 255 11.97 -1.26 -0.40
N ASN A 256 10.64 -1.24 -0.33
CA ASN A 256 9.79 -2.38 -0.56
C ASN A 256 9.46 -2.42 -2.06
N VAL A 257 9.63 -3.59 -2.69
CA VAL A 257 9.35 -3.82 -4.11
C VAL A 257 8.43 -5.03 -4.24
N SER A 258 7.28 -4.85 -4.87
CA SER A 258 6.32 -5.94 -5.12
C SER A 258 6.26 -6.33 -6.59
N MET A 259 6.67 -5.44 -7.49
CA MET A 259 6.69 -5.68 -8.94
C MET A 259 8.05 -5.32 -9.52
N PRO A 260 8.65 -6.17 -10.39
CA PRO A 260 9.95 -5.90 -10.98
C PRO A 260 10.01 -4.57 -11.75
N GLU A 261 8.91 -4.19 -12.40
CA GLU A 261 8.82 -2.96 -13.18
C GLU A 261 8.96 -1.69 -12.30
N ALA A 262 8.70 -1.80 -11.00
CA ALA A 262 8.88 -0.70 -10.06
C ALA A 262 10.36 -0.53 -9.61
N ALA A 263 11.24 -1.48 -9.92
CA ALA A 263 12.62 -1.52 -9.44
C ALA A 263 13.43 -0.27 -9.85
N ALA A 264 13.37 0.12 -11.12
CA ALA A 264 14.08 1.29 -11.63
C ALA A 264 13.65 2.58 -10.90
N LYS A 265 12.32 2.75 -10.68
CA LYS A 265 11.78 3.89 -9.93
C LYS A 265 12.24 3.86 -8.47
N ALA A 266 12.23 2.69 -7.84
CA ALA A 266 12.69 2.53 -6.46
C ALA A 266 14.19 2.81 -6.34
N ALA A 267 15.04 2.32 -7.26
CA ALA A 267 16.48 2.59 -7.29
C ALA A 267 16.79 4.08 -7.48
N ALA A 268 16.01 4.77 -8.33
CA ALA A 268 16.16 6.22 -8.58
C ALA A 268 15.89 7.09 -7.36
N THR A 269 15.19 6.60 -6.31
CA THR A 269 15.01 7.33 -5.04
C THR A 269 16.30 7.43 -4.22
N GLY A 270 17.36 6.71 -4.59
CA GLY A 270 18.59 6.61 -3.83
C GLY A 270 18.51 5.65 -2.63
N ALA A 271 17.54 4.74 -2.61
CA ALA A 271 17.45 3.69 -1.59
C ALA A 271 18.74 2.88 -1.48
N ASP A 272 19.06 2.44 -0.25
CA ASP A 272 20.30 1.69 0.05
C ASP A 272 20.19 0.19 -0.29
N GLY A 273 19.06 -0.24 -0.83
CA GLY A 273 18.77 -1.60 -1.25
C GLY A 273 17.28 -1.88 -1.24
N VAL A 274 16.94 -3.16 -1.39
CA VAL A 274 15.56 -3.68 -1.25
C VAL A 274 15.49 -4.49 0.04
N GLY A 275 14.69 -4.02 1.00
CA GLY A 275 14.50 -4.70 2.28
C GLY A 275 13.36 -5.72 2.27
N LEU A 276 12.52 -5.67 1.24
CA LEU A 276 11.49 -6.66 0.96
C LEU A 276 11.23 -6.71 -0.54
N LEU A 277 11.61 -7.80 -1.19
CA LEU A 277 11.13 -8.17 -2.51
C LEU A 277 10.05 -9.25 -2.35
N ARG A 278 8.81 -8.91 -2.70
CA ARG A 278 7.67 -9.83 -2.69
C ARG A 278 7.57 -10.57 -4.02
N THR A 279 7.22 -11.84 -3.95
CA THR A 279 7.15 -12.71 -5.13
C THR A 279 5.77 -13.26 -5.43
N GLU A 280 4.81 -13.06 -4.54
CA GLU A 280 3.44 -13.54 -4.72
C GLU A 280 2.86 -13.04 -6.04
N HIS A 281 2.98 -11.73 -6.32
CA HIS A 281 2.48 -11.15 -7.58
C HIS A 281 3.13 -11.74 -8.83
N LEU A 282 4.39 -12.18 -8.75
CA LEU A 282 5.07 -12.80 -9.88
C LEU A 282 4.44 -14.15 -10.23
N MET A 283 4.10 -14.93 -9.21
CA MET A 283 3.45 -16.23 -9.37
C MET A 283 1.98 -16.07 -9.78
N LEU A 284 1.27 -15.12 -9.18
CA LEU A 284 -0.11 -14.81 -9.56
C LEU A 284 -0.22 -14.32 -11.01
N THR A 285 0.73 -13.49 -11.48
CA THR A 285 0.76 -12.99 -12.86
C THR A 285 1.02 -14.10 -13.89
N ALA A 286 1.73 -15.16 -13.51
CA ALA A 286 1.91 -16.33 -14.37
C ALA A 286 0.61 -17.10 -14.62
N GLY A 287 -0.42 -16.91 -13.77
CA GLY A 287 -1.72 -17.55 -13.90
C GLY A 287 -1.73 -19.05 -13.61
N ILE A 288 -0.58 -19.62 -13.22
CA ILE A 288 -0.38 -21.05 -12.99
C ILE A 288 0.10 -21.26 -11.56
N HIS A 289 -0.53 -22.21 -10.88
CA HIS A 289 -0.18 -22.59 -9.52
C HIS A 289 1.24 -23.19 -9.45
N PRO A 290 2.12 -22.79 -8.50
CA PRO A 290 3.47 -23.34 -8.39
C PRO A 290 3.52 -24.87 -8.31
N GLY A 291 2.60 -25.48 -7.57
CA GLY A 291 2.48 -26.95 -7.47
C GLY A 291 2.16 -27.64 -8.79
N LYS A 292 1.51 -26.94 -9.74
CA LYS A 292 1.24 -27.49 -11.07
C LYS A 292 2.51 -27.61 -11.90
N PHE A 293 3.41 -26.64 -11.86
CA PHE A 293 4.73 -26.77 -12.52
C PHE A 293 5.47 -28.03 -12.04
N ILE A 294 5.42 -28.31 -10.73
CA ILE A 294 6.05 -29.50 -10.15
C ILE A 294 5.35 -30.77 -10.63
N ALA A 295 4.00 -30.81 -10.60
CA ALA A 295 3.21 -31.96 -11.01
C ALA A 295 3.39 -32.32 -12.50
N ASP A 296 3.55 -31.30 -13.35
CA ASP A 296 3.74 -31.46 -14.80
C ASP A 296 5.21 -31.72 -15.19
N GLY A 297 6.16 -31.70 -14.23
CA GLY A 297 7.59 -31.85 -14.47
C GLY A 297 8.25 -30.63 -15.15
N ASN A 298 7.66 -29.46 -15.00
CA ASN A 298 8.09 -28.19 -15.58
C ASN A 298 8.83 -27.31 -14.55
N GLU A 299 9.57 -27.90 -13.62
CA GLU A 299 10.31 -27.17 -12.58
C GLU A 299 11.25 -26.09 -13.13
N ASP A 300 11.91 -26.40 -14.26
CA ASP A 300 12.84 -25.47 -14.90
C ASP A 300 12.15 -24.18 -15.37
N GLU A 301 10.90 -24.26 -15.78
CA GLU A 301 10.10 -23.09 -16.19
C GLU A 301 9.79 -22.21 -14.97
N LEU A 302 9.38 -22.80 -13.84
CA LEU A 302 9.17 -22.09 -12.58
C LEU A 302 10.46 -21.39 -12.11
N ILE A 303 11.59 -22.12 -12.11
CA ILE A 303 12.91 -21.60 -11.75
C ILE A 303 13.31 -20.41 -12.63
N ASN A 304 13.09 -20.52 -13.95
CA ASN A 304 13.41 -19.46 -14.91
C ASN A 304 12.53 -18.23 -14.67
N THR A 305 11.22 -18.43 -14.50
CA THR A 305 10.27 -17.34 -14.24
C THR A 305 10.65 -16.56 -12.99
N ILE A 306 10.99 -17.24 -11.90
CA ILE A 306 11.44 -16.58 -10.66
C ILE A 306 12.76 -15.83 -10.92
N ALA A 307 13.74 -16.51 -11.54
CA ALA A 307 15.06 -15.92 -11.75
C ALA A 307 15.01 -14.67 -12.65
N GLU A 308 14.25 -14.68 -13.73
CA GLU A 308 14.12 -13.55 -14.65
C GLU A 308 13.52 -12.32 -13.96
N ASN A 309 12.48 -12.51 -13.16
CA ASN A 309 11.85 -11.42 -12.44
C ASN A 309 12.72 -10.86 -11.31
N VAL A 310 13.38 -11.72 -10.54
CA VAL A 310 14.31 -11.30 -9.48
C VAL A 310 15.54 -10.61 -10.06
N MET A 311 16.02 -11.06 -11.22
CA MET A 311 17.16 -10.46 -11.92
C MET A 311 16.92 -8.99 -12.25
N ILE A 312 15.73 -8.62 -12.73
CA ILE A 312 15.37 -7.22 -13.03
C ILE A 312 15.60 -6.33 -11.80
N VAL A 313 15.17 -6.79 -10.62
CA VAL A 313 15.32 -6.02 -9.38
C VAL A 313 16.77 -6.03 -8.91
N ALA A 314 17.44 -7.18 -9.00
CA ALA A 314 18.84 -7.32 -8.58
C ALA A 314 19.78 -6.46 -9.42
N ASP A 315 19.53 -6.34 -10.72
CA ASP A 315 20.32 -5.53 -11.67
C ASP A 315 20.20 -4.04 -11.36
N GLU A 316 19.00 -3.54 -11.18
CA GLU A 316 18.75 -2.12 -10.85
C GLU A 316 19.37 -1.68 -9.51
N PHE A 317 19.49 -2.60 -8.57
CA PHE A 317 20.07 -2.30 -7.26
C PHE A 317 21.53 -2.70 -7.09
N TYR A 318 22.13 -3.44 -8.05
CA TYR A 318 23.52 -3.90 -7.91
C TYR A 318 24.51 -2.75 -7.66
N PRO A 319 25.45 -2.84 -6.68
CA PRO A 319 25.72 -3.96 -5.75
C PRO A 319 24.96 -3.89 -4.41
N LYS A 320 23.94 -3.06 -4.29
CA LYS A 320 23.14 -2.88 -3.06
C LYS A 320 22.30 -4.13 -2.78
N PRO A 321 22.05 -4.48 -1.50
CA PRO A 321 21.36 -5.72 -1.14
C PRO A 321 19.92 -5.76 -1.60
N VAL A 322 19.45 -6.94 -2.00
CA VAL A 322 18.05 -7.24 -2.33
C VAL A 322 17.63 -8.47 -1.51
N TRP A 323 16.71 -8.30 -0.57
CA TRP A 323 16.21 -9.40 0.25
C TRP A 323 14.93 -9.98 -0.36
N TYR A 324 15.10 -11.15 -0.94
CA TYR A 324 14.06 -11.95 -1.56
C TYR A 324 13.29 -12.69 -0.47
N ARG A 325 11.99 -12.44 -0.35
CA ARG A 325 11.09 -13.21 0.53
C ARG A 325 10.56 -14.42 -0.23
N THR A 326 10.73 -15.63 0.34
CA THR A 326 10.12 -16.83 -0.22
C THR A 326 8.59 -16.74 -0.14
N LEU A 327 7.92 -17.61 -0.87
CA LEU A 327 6.48 -17.55 -1.12
C LEU A 327 5.65 -17.46 0.16
N ASP A 328 4.80 -16.44 0.23
CA ASP A 328 3.91 -16.19 1.37
C ASP A 328 2.50 -15.80 0.92
N ALA A 329 1.88 -16.61 0.08
CA ALA A 329 0.50 -16.43 -0.33
C ALA A 329 -0.44 -17.36 0.44
N PRO A 330 -1.55 -16.85 0.97
CA PRO A 330 -2.60 -17.67 1.56
C PRO A 330 -3.35 -18.47 0.49
N THR A 331 -4.09 -19.50 0.91
CA THR A 331 -4.75 -20.47 0.01
C THR A 331 -5.80 -19.83 -0.90
N ASP A 332 -6.52 -18.82 -0.44
CA ASP A 332 -7.54 -18.10 -1.19
C ASP A 332 -6.98 -17.29 -2.37
N GLU A 333 -5.71 -16.87 -2.33
CA GLU A 333 -5.04 -16.22 -3.45
C GLU A 333 -4.66 -17.20 -4.58
N PHE A 334 -4.50 -18.49 -4.26
CA PHE A 334 -4.10 -19.51 -5.23
C PHE A 334 -5.25 -20.27 -5.89
N ILE A 335 -6.44 -20.24 -5.30
CA ILE A 335 -7.60 -21.05 -5.74
C ILE A 335 -8.03 -20.72 -7.19
N THR A 336 -7.79 -19.50 -7.64
CA THR A 336 -8.16 -19.02 -8.99
C THR A 336 -7.11 -19.32 -10.07
N LEU A 337 -5.92 -19.81 -9.68
CA LEU A 337 -4.86 -20.13 -10.62
C LEU A 337 -5.12 -21.48 -11.30
N GLU A 338 -4.59 -21.65 -12.51
CA GLU A 338 -4.60 -22.94 -13.19
C GLU A 338 -3.85 -23.99 -12.34
N GLY A 339 -4.53 -25.03 -11.90
CA GLY A 339 -4.00 -26.04 -10.97
C GLY A 339 -4.23 -25.72 -9.48
N GLY A 340 -4.95 -24.63 -9.17
CA GLY A 340 -5.36 -24.24 -7.81
C GLY A 340 -6.66 -24.86 -7.33
N GLU A 341 -7.32 -25.68 -8.15
CA GLU A 341 -8.64 -26.26 -7.83
C GLU A 341 -8.62 -27.21 -6.62
N ASN A 342 -7.43 -27.64 -6.20
CA ASN A 342 -7.23 -28.52 -5.05
C ASN A 342 -6.78 -27.76 -3.79
N GLU A 343 -6.71 -26.43 -3.83
CA GLU A 343 -6.39 -25.64 -2.66
C GLU A 343 -7.46 -25.83 -1.56
N PRO A 344 -7.05 -26.03 -0.30
CA PRO A 344 -8.00 -26.17 0.79
C PRO A 344 -8.76 -24.87 1.04
N GLU A 345 -10.07 -25.00 1.22
CA GLU A 345 -10.89 -23.88 1.70
C GLU A 345 -10.65 -23.68 3.19
N GLU A 346 -10.04 -22.60 3.58
CA GLU A 346 -9.72 -22.27 4.98
C GLU A 346 -10.66 -21.19 5.52
N HIS A 347 -11.14 -21.35 6.76
CA HIS A 347 -11.94 -20.32 7.42
C HIS A 347 -11.16 -19.04 7.73
N ASN A 348 -9.84 -19.16 7.94
CA ASN A 348 -8.95 -18.05 8.21
C ASN A 348 -7.62 -18.23 7.46
N PRO A 349 -7.58 -17.95 6.16
CA PRO A 349 -6.37 -18.14 5.34
C PRO A 349 -5.14 -17.39 5.89
N MET A 350 -5.35 -16.24 6.53
CA MET A 350 -4.27 -15.47 7.16
C MET A 350 -3.57 -16.21 8.31
N LEU A 351 -4.28 -17.10 9.03
CA LEU A 351 -3.73 -17.95 10.08
C LEU A 351 -3.42 -19.37 9.60
N GLY A 352 -3.64 -19.61 8.32
CA GLY A 352 -3.68 -20.94 7.72
C GLY A 352 -2.35 -21.43 7.15
N TRP A 353 -2.48 -22.18 6.07
CA TRP A 353 -1.40 -22.88 5.39
C TRP A 353 -0.71 -22.00 4.36
N ARG A 354 0.20 -21.14 4.84
CA ARG A 354 0.94 -20.16 4.04
C ARG A 354 2.39 -20.03 4.56
N GLY A 355 3.25 -19.39 3.77
CA GLY A 355 4.64 -19.13 4.11
C GLY A 355 5.42 -20.43 4.35
N ILE A 356 6.39 -20.40 5.26
CA ILE A 356 7.27 -21.55 5.52
C ILE A 356 6.51 -22.82 5.91
N ARG A 357 5.35 -22.73 6.54
CA ARG A 357 4.53 -23.91 6.89
C ARG A 357 4.17 -24.70 5.65
N ARG A 358 3.68 -23.99 4.62
CA ARG A 358 3.33 -24.55 3.32
C ARG A 358 4.57 -25.04 2.58
N GLU A 359 5.62 -24.25 2.59
CA GLU A 359 6.85 -24.56 1.87
C GLU A 359 7.55 -25.80 2.41
N LEU A 360 7.45 -26.09 3.72
CA LEU A 360 7.99 -27.32 4.30
C LEU A 360 7.14 -28.56 4.00
N ASP A 361 5.84 -28.41 3.81
CA ASP A 361 4.94 -29.48 3.35
C ASP A 361 5.09 -29.73 1.84
N GLN A 362 5.49 -28.70 1.07
CA GLN A 362 5.72 -28.74 -0.37
C GLN A 362 7.17 -28.33 -0.72
N PRO A 363 8.19 -29.06 -0.25
CA PRO A 363 9.59 -28.62 -0.29
C PRO A 363 10.14 -28.45 -1.70
N GLU A 364 9.52 -29.05 -2.71
CA GLU A 364 9.99 -28.89 -4.09
C GLU A 364 9.74 -27.48 -4.64
N ILE A 365 8.69 -26.76 -4.17
CA ILE A 365 8.45 -25.35 -4.51
C ILE A 365 9.59 -24.50 -3.93
N LEU A 366 9.87 -24.63 -2.63
CA LEU A 366 10.94 -23.89 -1.96
C LEU A 366 12.32 -24.19 -2.59
N LYS A 367 12.57 -25.44 -2.98
CA LYS A 367 13.79 -25.81 -3.71
C LYS A 367 13.88 -25.11 -5.07
N CYS A 368 12.78 -24.91 -5.79
CA CYS A 368 12.78 -24.15 -7.04
C CYS A 368 13.15 -22.69 -6.80
N GLU A 369 12.66 -22.06 -5.74
CA GLU A 369 13.05 -20.70 -5.36
C GLU A 369 14.55 -20.62 -5.05
N PHE A 370 15.07 -21.54 -4.24
CA PHE A 370 16.51 -21.58 -3.93
C PHE A 370 17.37 -21.86 -5.18
N LYS A 371 16.93 -22.73 -6.09
CA LYS A 371 17.61 -22.97 -7.38
C LYS A 371 17.62 -21.70 -8.26
N ALA A 372 16.52 -20.92 -8.24
CA ALA A 372 16.46 -19.66 -8.96
C ALA A 372 17.48 -18.64 -8.42
N ILE A 373 17.55 -18.48 -7.09
CA ILE A 373 18.55 -17.60 -6.44
C ILE A 373 19.97 -18.10 -6.72
N LYS A 374 20.23 -19.41 -6.60
CA LYS A 374 21.52 -20.00 -6.94
C LYS A 374 21.94 -19.66 -8.38
N LYS A 375 21.02 -19.84 -9.35
CA LYS A 375 21.26 -19.52 -10.75
C LYS A 375 21.67 -18.06 -10.94
N LEU A 376 21.04 -17.12 -10.22
CA LEU A 376 21.39 -15.70 -10.26
C LEU A 376 22.76 -15.44 -9.63
N HIS A 377 23.10 -16.07 -8.52
CA HIS A 377 24.42 -15.98 -7.90
C HIS A 377 25.51 -16.49 -8.85
N GLU A 378 25.28 -17.59 -9.57
CA GLU A 378 26.21 -18.13 -10.59
C GLU A 378 26.38 -17.17 -11.78
N GLN A 379 25.39 -16.30 -12.04
CA GLN A 379 25.44 -15.23 -13.05
C GLN A 379 26.12 -13.94 -12.53
N GLY A 380 26.46 -13.88 -11.23
CA GLY A 380 27.15 -12.75 -10.63
C GLY A 380 26.28 -11.83 -9.75
N TYR A 381 24.98 -12.08 -9.61
CA TYR A 381 24.09 -11.31 -8.75
C TYR A 381 24.18 -11.75 -7.28
N THR A 382 25.34 -11.52 -6.69
CA THR A 382 25.64 -11.92 -5.28
C THR A 382 25.01 -10.99 -4.24
N ASN A 383 24.29 -9.98 -4.67
CA ASN A 383 23.59 -9.03 -3.80
C ASN A 383 22.20 -9.50 -3.34
N ILE A 384 21.78 -10.71 -3.72
CA ILE A 384 20.47 -11.26 -3.33
C ILE A 384 20.63 -12.08 -2.06
N GLY A 385 19.82 -11.76 -1.03
CA GLY A 385 19.66 -12.54 0.20
C GLY A 385 18.29 -13.21 0.26
N ILE A 386 18.15 -14.27 1.05
CA ILE A 386 16.91 -15.04 1.22
C ILE A 386 16.28 -14.71 2.57
N MET A 387 14.98 -14.45 2.58
CA MET A 387 14.17 -14.13 3.75
C MET A 387 13.01 -15.11 3.90
N ILE A 388 13.00 -15.89 4.97
CA ILE A 388 11.95 -16.87 5.26
C ILE A 388 10.78 -16.21 5.99
N PRO A 389 9.54 -16.26 5.45
CA PRO A 389 8.35 -15.67 6.07
C PRO A 389 7.72 -16.60 7.10
N LEU A 390 6.91 -16.07 7.97
CA LEU A 390 5.90 -16.73 8.82
C LEU A 390 6.43 -17.87 9.71
N SER A 391 7.72 -17.86 10.05
CA SER A 391 8.30 -18.90 10.91
C SER A 391 7.83 -18.75 12.35
N GLN A 392 7.32 -19.83 12.92
CA GLN A 392 6.85 -19.90 14.31
C GLN A 392 7.82 -20.63 15.24
N SER A 393 8.79 -21.37 14.69
CA SER A 393 9.80 -22.09 15.46
C SER A 393 11.17 -22.09 14.78
N PRO A 394 12.27 -22.08 15.56
CA PRO A 394 13.64 -22.18 15.02
C PRO A 394 13.87 -23.47 14.21
N GLU A 395 13.10 -24.52 14.46
CA GLU A 395 13.22 -25.79 13.74
C GLU A 395 12.80 -25.69 12.28
N GLU A 396 11.76 -24.87 11.97
CA GLU A 396 11.37 -24.57 10.59
C GLU A 396 12.50 -23.89 9.83
N LEU A 397 13.18 -22.94 10.48
CA LEU A 397 14.32 -22.25 9.87
C LEU A 397 15.49 -23.20 9.61
N LYS A 398 15.77 -24.16 10.52
CA LYS A 398 16.79 -25.20 10.30
C LYS A 398 16.47 -26.09 9.10
N GLN A 399 15.18 -26.46 8.94
CA GLN A 399 14.73 -27.26 7.80
C GLN A 399 14.88 -26.49 6.50
N ALA A 400 14.47 -25.21 6.46
CA ALA A 400 14.67 -24.36 5.30
C ALA A 400 16.16 -24.22 4.91
N LYS A 401 17.05 -24.02 5.88
CA LYS A 401 18.50 -23.99 5.65
C LYS A 401 19.04 -25.30 5.10
N ALA A 402 18.56 -26.44 5.60
CA ALA A 402 18.95 -27.75 5.08
C ALA A 402 18.53 -27.91 3.61
N LEU A 403 17.29 -27.52 3.24
CA LEU A 403 16.81 -27.54 1.85
C LEU A 403 17.64 -26.61 0.95
N CYS A 404 18.06 -25.43 1.46
CA CYS A 404 18.95 -24.51 0.74
C CYS A 404 20.31 -25.15 0.46
N SER A 405 20.91 -25.81 1.46
CA SER A 405 22.17 -26.55 1.28
C SER A 405 22.02 -27.77 0.34
N GLU A 406 20.88 -28.48 0.36
CA GLU A 406 20.59 -29.59 -0.58
C GLU A 406 20.66 -29.18 -2.04
N VAL A 407 20.22 -27.97 -2.39
CA VAL A 407 20.32 -27.45 -3.76
C VAL A 407 21.72 -26.90 -4.08
N GLY A 408 22.65 -26.93 -3.11
CA GLY A 408 24.03 -26.47 -3.27
C GLY A 408 24.18 -24.95 -3.20
N LEU A 409 23.37 -24.30 -2.38
CA LEU A 409 23.48 -22.88 -2.00
C LEU A 409 23.62 -22.80 -0.48
N GLU A 410 24.85 -22.56 0.02
CA GLU A 410 25.14 -22.62 1.45
C GLU A 410 24.75 -21.31 2.17
N PRO A 411 23.77 -21.34 3.11
CA PRO A 411 23.43 -20.19 3.94
C PRO A 411 24.65 -19.63 4.67
N HIS A 412 24.73 -18.31 4.81
CA HIS A 412 25.81 -17.53 5.44
C HIS A 412 27.15 -17.52 4.71
N LYS A 413 27.33 -18.39 3.73
CA LYS A 413 28.58 -18.48 2.97
C LYS A 413 28.39 -17.97 1.54
N ASP A 414 27.40 -18.53 0.86
CA ASP A 414 27.11 -18.21 -0.53
C ASP A 414 25.99 -17.15 -0.62
N VAL A 415 25.07 -17.15 0.34
CA VAL A 415 23.90 -16.26 0.37
C VAL A 415 23.62 -15.76 1.79
N GLU A 416 23.27 -14.47 1.93
CA GLU A 416 22.69 -13.97 3.19
C GLU A 416 21.36 -14.68 3.44
N PHE A 417 21.18 -15.25 4.64
CA PHE A 417 19.99 -16.00 5.01
C PHE A 417 19.36 -15.43 6.28
N GLY A 418 18.16 -14.94 6.16
CA GLY A 418 17.44 -14.30 7.24
C GLY A 418 15.98 -14.73 7.31
N MET A 419 15.23 -14.03 8.15
CA MET A 419 13.82 -14.33 8.35
C MET A 419 12.99 -13.06 8.55
N MET A 420 11.68 -13.18 8.30
CA MET A 420 10.71 -12.18 8.71
C MET A 420 10.19 -12.50 10.12
N VAL A 421 10.24 -11.52 11.00
CA VAL A 421 9.60 -11.61 12.32
C VAL A 421 8.24 -10.91 12.23
N GLU A 422 7.22 -11.71 12.08
CA GLU A 422 5.83 -11.27 11.88
C GLU A 422 4.82 -12.08 12.70
N ILE A 423 5.32 -13.02 13.50
CA ILE A 423 4.54 -13.77 14.49
C ILE A 423 5.05 -13.43 15.88
N PRO A 424 4.19 -13.19 16.88
CA PRO A 424 4.61 -12.93 18.26
C PRO A 424 5.52 -14.02 18.84
N ALA A 425 5.29 -15.30 18.46
CA ALA A 425 6.15 -16.41 18.87
C ALA A 425 7.60 -16.21 18.44
N ALA A 426 7.82 -15.82 17.17
CA ALA A 426 9.17 -15.55 16.65
C ALA A 426 9.85 -14.37 17.37
N ALA A 427 9.10 -13.29 17.63
CA ALA A 427 9.62 -12.14 18.37
C ALA A 427 10.03 -12.52 19.81
N LEU A 428 9.23 -13.33 20.50
CA LEU A 428 9.47 -13.76 21.87
C LEU A 428 10.64 -14.75 22.01
N THR A 429 10.95 -15.50 20.96
CA THR A 429 12.00 -16.52 20.93
C THR A 429 13.14 -16.16 19.97
N ILE A 430 13.33 -14.87 19.69
CA ILE A 430 14.31 -14.40 18.70
C ILE A 430 15.74 -14.87 19.01
N GLU A 431 16.11 -15.01 20.29
CA GLU A 431 17.43 -15.50 20.69
C GLU A 431 17.69 -16.94 20.21
N ASP A 432 16.64 -17.79 20.17
CA ASP A 432 16.76 -19.15 19.67
C ASP A 432 16.98 -19.17 18.14
N TYR A 433 16.36 -18.26 17.39
CA TYR A 433 16.63 -18.08 15.96
C TYR A 433 18.03 -17.54 15.69
N ILE A 434 18.50 -16.60 16.50
CA ILE A 434 19.88 -16.10 16.44
C ILE A 434 20.87 -17.25 16.69
N ALA A 435 20.56 -18.14 17.62
CA ALA A 435 21.40 -19.32 17.92
C ALA A 435 21.43 -20.34 16.75
N VAL A 436 20.37 -20.46 15.96
CA VAL A 436 20.37 -21.25 14.70
C VAL A 436 21.31 -20.65 13.66
N GLY A 437 21.58 -19.37 13.76
CA GLY A 437 22.37 -18.57 12.83
C GLY A 437 21.47 -17.92 11.78
N ILE A 438 21.42 -16.60 11.81
CA ILE A 438 20.74 -15.74 10.81
C ILE A 438 21.62 -14.52 10.57
N ASP A 439 21.65 -14.03 9.32
CA ASP A 439 22.41 -12.84 8.95
C ASP A 439 21.60 -11.57 9.19
N PHE A 440 20.27 -11.67 9.03
CA PHE A 440 19.36 -10.55 9.21
C PHE A 440 17.97 -10.97 9.64
N VAL A 441 17.25 -10.01 10.19
CA VAL A 441 15.81 -10.07 10.52
C VAL A 441 15.12 -8.90 9.84
N SER A 442 13.92 -9.12 9.33
CA SER A 442 13.00 -8.05 8.89
C SER A 442 11.69 -8.15 9.67
N LEU A 443 11.30 -7.07 10.33
CA LEU A 443 10.04 -7.00 11.09
C LEU A 443 8.87 -6.78 10.12
N GLY A 444 8.02 -7.78 9.96
CA GLY A 444 6.77 -7.74 9.20
C GLY A 444 5.63 -7.18 10.06
N THR A 445 5.59 -5.84 10.26
CA THR A 445 4.71 -5.23 11.26
C THR A 445 3.24 -5.38 10.95
N ASN A 446 2.85 -5.54 9.69
CA ASN A 446 1.46 -5.76 9.32
C ASN A 446 0.90 -7.01 10.00
N ASP A 447 1.55 -8.15 9.80
CA ASP A 447 1.11 -9.43 10.36
C ASP A 447 1.45 -9.53 11.85
N LEU A 448 2.61 -8.99 12.29
CA LEU A 448 2.94 -8.93 13.70
C LEU A 448 1.86 -8.18 14.52
N THR A 449 1.35 -7.08 14.00
CA THR A 449 0.27 -6.31 14.64
C THR A 449 -1.02 -7.11 14.66
N GLN A 450 -1.42 -7.66 13.51
CA GLN A 450 -2.61 -8.48 13.37
C GLN A 450 -2.63 -9.63 14.39
N TYR A 451 -1.54 -10.38 14.46
CA TYR A 451 -1.46 -11.55 15.36
C TYR A 451 -1.27 -11.17 16.83
N THR A 452 -0.59 -10.07 17.12
CA THR A 452 -0.42 -9.58 18.51
C THR A 452 -1.74 -9.10 19.09
N LEU A 453 -2.54 -8.39 18.29
CA LEU A 453 -3.80 -7.81 18.74
C LEU A 453 -5.00 -8.75 18.49
N ALA A 454 -4.80 -9.86 17.77
CA ALA A 454 -5.87 -10.75 17.31
C ALA A 454 -6.95 -9.99 16.51
N VAL A 455 -6.52 -9.08 15.64
CA VAL A 455 -7.39 -8.21 14.84
C VAL A 455 -7.10 -8.48 13.37
N ASP A 456 -8.11 -8.92 12.63
CA ASP A 456 -8.03 -9.02 11.18
C ASP A 456 -8.09 -7.62 10.55
N ARG A 457 -6.98 -7.19 9.92
CA ARG A 457 -6.88 -5.87 9.28
C ARG A 457 -7.78 -5.71 8.04
N ASN A 458 -8.18 -6.84 7.43
CA ASN A 458 -9.06 -6.86 6.26
C ASN A 458 -10.54 -6.88 6.64
N ASN A 459 -10.86 -7.10 7.92
CA ASN A 459 -12.22 -7.10 8.42
C ASN A 459 -12.59 -5.68 8.91
N GLU A 460 -13.49 -5.03 8.22
CA GLU A 460 -13.93 -3.64 8.46
C GLU A 460 -14.42 -3.38 9.90
N TYR A 461 -15.09 -4.36 10.52
CA TYR A 461 -15.63 -4.22 11.87
C TYR A 461 -14.57 -4.13 12.96
N VAL A 462 -13.44 -4.79 12.77
CA VAL A 462 -12.37 -4.85 13.77
C VAL A 462 -11.11 -4.08 13.37
N ALA A 463 -10.95 -3.69 12.10
CA ALA A 463 -9.77 -2.97 11.59
C ALA A 463 -9.49 -1.66 12.36
N LYS A 464 -10.52 -1.03 12.92
CA LYS A 464 -10.39 0.15 13.80
C LYS A 464 -9.57 -0.10 15.09
N HIS A 465 -9.40 -1.35 15.48
CA HIS A 465 -8.56 -1.75 16.62
C HIS A 465 -7.13 -2.08 16.21
N TYR A 466 -6.85 -2.09 14.92
CA TYR A 466 -5.51 -2.33 14.39
C TYR A 466 -4.65 -1.07 14.56
N SER A 467 -3.52 -1.20 15.24
CA SER A 467 -2.56 -0.10 15.40
C SER A 467 -1.15 -0.66 15.59
N GLU A 468 -0.25 -0.34 14.67
CA GLU A 468 1.17 -0.69 14.76
C GLU A 468 1.88 0.03 15.91
N GLU A 469 1.32 1.14 16.41
CA GLU A 469 1.82 1.87 17.59
C GLU A 469 1.32 1.30 18.92
N HIS A 470 0.49 0.26 18.89
CA HIS A 470 0.00 -0.35 20.13
C HIS A 470 1.17 -0.77 21.03
N PRO A 471 1.14 -0.47 22.35
CA PRO A 471 2.27 -0.73 23.26
C PRO A 471 2.77 -2.18 23.25
N ALA A 472 1.88 -3.17 23.06
CA ALA A 472 2.28 -4.57 22.96
C ALA A 472 3.12 -4.84 21.70
N VAL A 473 2.72 -4.30 20.55
CA VAL A 473 3.43 -4.42 19.27
C VAL A 473 4.79 -3.74 19.36
N MET A 474 4.81 -2.48 19.81
CA MET A 474 6.05 -1.72 19.96
C MET A 474 7.04 -2.39 20.93
N LYS A 475 6.55 -3.08 21.97
CA LYS A 475 7.39 -3.84 22.90
C LYS A 475 8.06 -5.06 22.23
N LEU A 476 7.31 -5.79 21.39
CA LEU A 476 7.87 -6.90 20.61
C LEU A 476 8.93 -6.41 19.62
N ILE A 477 8.65 -5.31 18.92
CA ILE A 477 9.58 -4.65 18.00
C ILE A 477 10.87 -4.23 18.72
N GLU A 478 10.75 -3.48 19.82
CA GLU A 478 11.89 -3.01 20.61
C GLU A 478 12.76 -4.16 21.11
N MET A 479 12.12 -5.20 21.65
CA MET A 479 12.81 -6.37 22.16
C MET A 479 13.58 -7.09 21.04
N THR A 480 12.96 -7.32 19.90
CA THR A 480 13.59 -7.96 18.74
C THR A 480 14.81 -7.17 18.25
N ILE A 481 14.65 -5.85 18.06
CA ILE A 481 15.75 -4.98 17.62
C ILE A 481 16.91 -5.06 18.58
N LYS A 482 16.67 -4.90 19.89
CA LYS A 482 17.73 -4.93 20.91
C LYS A 482 18.49 -6.24 20.93
N LYS A 483 17.78 -7.38 20.85
CA LYS A 483 18.40 -8.70 20.81
C LYS A 483 19.23 -8.94 19.55
N CYS A 484 18.76 -8.49 18.40
CA CYS A 484 19.51 -8.55 17.16
C CYS A 484 20.79 -7.69 17.24
N VAL A 485 20.68 -6.46 17.73
CA VAL A 485 21.83 -5.56 17.90
C VAL A 485 22.87 -6.14 18.88
N GLU A 486 22.43 -6.68 20.02
CA GLU A 486 23.31 -7.34 21.00
C GLU A 486 24.09 -8.51 20.38
N ALA A 487 23.47 -9.23 19.45
CA ALA A 487 24.06 -10.37 18.75
C ALA A 487 24.84 -10.01 17.46
N GLY A 488 24.81 -8.73 17.04
CA GLY A 488 25.43 -8.31 15.78
C GLY A 488 24.66 -8.75 14.53
N VAL A 489 23.36 -9.10 14.66
CA VAL A 489 22.48 -9.46 13.56
C VAL A 489 21.83 -8.21 13.00
N LYS A 490 21.81 -8.04 11.66
CA LYS A 490 21.12 -6.93 11.01
C LYS A 490 19.62 -7.01 11.32
N CYS A 491 19.02 -5.89 11.69
CA CYS A 491 17.57 -5.82 11.94
C CYS A 491 16.94 -4.72 11.10
N SER A 492 15.93 -5.08 10.33
CA SER A 492 15.15 -4.20 9.46
C SER A 492 13.67 -4.22 9.82
N ILE A 493 12.91 -3.36 9.19
CA ILE A 493 11.45 -3.36 9.19
C ILE A 493 10.97 -3.25 7.74
N CYS A 494 9.88 -3.90 7.39
CA CYS A 494 9.31 -3.84 6.03
C CYS A 494 7.77 -3.67 6.00
N GLY A 495 7.11 -3.59 7.15
CA GLY A 495 5.70 -3.28 7.25
C GLY A 495 5.39 -1.80 7.01
N GLN A 496 4.11 -1.44 7.06
CA GLN A 496 3.62 -0.06 6.89
C GLN A 496 4.26 0.91 7.89
N ALA A 497 4.57 0.44 9.10
CA ALA A 497 5.26 1.20 10.14
C ALA A 497 6.60 1.81 9.67
N GLY A 498 7.31 1.16 8.72
CA GLY A 498 8.54 1.67 8.12
C GLY A 498 8.36 2.94 7.28
N SER A 499 7.13 3.27 6.90
CA SER A 499 6.80 4.50 6.17
C SER A 499 6.23 5.61 7.07
N VAL A 500 6.07 5.37 8.38
CA VAL A 500 5.48 6.32 9.33
C VAL A 500 6.58 7.04 10.13
N PRO A 501 6.82 8.36 9.93
CA PRO A 501 7.95 9.08 10.53
C PRO A 501 8.06 8.93 12.05
N ARG A 502 6.96 9.05 12.78
CA ARG A 502 6.94 8.94 14.25
C ARG A 502 7.34 7.55 14.77
N ILE A 503 7.06 6.49 13.99
CA ILE A 503 7.49 5.13 14.33
C ILE A 503 8.98 4.99 13.98
N VAL A 504 9.40 5.47 12.81
CA VAL A 504 10.81 5.45 12.36
C VAL A 504 11.73 6.11 13.39
N GLU A 505 11.36 7.26 13.98
CA GLU A 505 12.15 7.87 15.06
C GLU A 505 12.36 6.92 16.26
N LYS A 506 11.31 6.18 16.66
CA LYS A 506 11.41 5.18 17.74
C LYS A 506 12.32 4.02 17.36
N LEU A 507 12.19 3.50 16.13
CA LEU A 507 13.01 2.39 15.63
C LEU A 507 14.50 2.73 15.62
N VAL A 508 14.86 3.92 15.14
CA VAL A 508 16.24 4.42 15.19
C VAL A 508 16.71 4.53 16.64
N GLY A 509 15.83 5.00 17.55
CA GLY A 509 16.11 5.03 18.98
C GLY A 509 16.34 3.67 19.61
N PHE A 510 15.74 2.60 19.10
CA PHE A 510 15.97 1.23 19.53
C PHE A 510 17.25 0.62 18.95
N GLY A 511 17.83 1.24 17.91
CA GLY A 511 19.07 0.79 17.27
C GLY A 511 18.86 -0.04 16.01
N ILE A 512 17.74 0.11 15.31
CA ILE A 512 17.48 -0.61 14.05
C ILE A 512 18.59 -0.32 13.02
N THR A 513 19.00 -1.32 12.24
CA THR A 513 20.09 -1.17 11.26
C THR A 513 19.60 -0.70 9.89
N SER A 514 18.35 -0.98 9.53
CA SER A 514 17.74 -0.47 8.32
C SER A 514 16.23 -0.32 8.45
N VAL A 515 15.66 0.58 7.65
CA VAL A 515 14.22 0.81 7.52
C VAL A 515 13.84 0.63 6.07
N SER A 516 12.97 -0.33 5.76
CA SER A 516 12.42 -0.51 4.42
C SER A 516 11.02 0.09 4.36
N SER A 517 10.80 0.95 3.39
CA SER A 517 9.58 1.71 3.22
C SER A 517 9.05 1.65 1.80
N ASN A 518 7.83 2.13 1.60
CA ASN A 518 7.28 2.30 0.26
C ASN A 518 8.13 3.31 -0.52
N THR A 519 8.20 3.13 -1.84
CA THR A 519 9.06 3.92 -2.74
C THR A 519 8.82 5.43 -2.62
N ASP A 520 7.58 5.85 -2.46
CA ASP A 520 7.18 7.26 -2.30
C ASP A 520 7.59 7.87 -0.95
N ALA A 521 7.75 7.06 0.09
CA ALA A 521 8.11 7.49 1.43
C ALA A 521 9.63 7.59 1.67
N ILE A 522 10.48 7.02 0.82
CA ILE A 522 11.93 6.89 1.03
C ILE A 522 12.61 8.22 1.37
N ALA A 523 12.29 9.29 0.63
CA ALA A 523 12.92 10.59 0.83
C ALA A 523 12.58 11.20 2.20
N GLU A 524 11.33 11.06 2.66
CA GLU A 524 10.91 11.57 3.97
C GLU A 524 11.42 10.68 5.10
N VAL A 525 11.42 9.37 4.92
CA VAL A 525 11.99 8.42 5.88
C VAL A 525 13.48 8.70 6.07
N ARG A 526 14.25 8.95 5.00
CA ARG A 526 15.68 9.30 5.11
C ARG A 526 15.92 10.58 5.90
N LYS A 527 15.10 11.62 5.70
CA LYS A 527 15.16 12.86 6.50
C LYS A 527 14.85 12.57 7.98
N THR A 528 13.85 11.74 8.23
CA THR A 528 13.45 11.37 9.59
C THR A 528 14.56 10.59 10.30
N VAL A 529 15.16 9.60 9.63
CA VAL A 529 16.31 8.83 10.14
C VAL A 529 17.46 9.76 10.49
N ALA A 530 17.85 10.65 9.57
CA ALA A 530 18.94 11.60 9.80
C ALA A 530 18.69 12.51 11.02
N ARG A 531 17.46 13.02 11.17
CA ARG A 531 17.08 13.83 12.34
C ARG A 531 17.12 13.02 13.64
N ALA A 532 16.63 11.78 13.61
CA ALA A 532 16.64 10.90 14.77
C ALA A 532 18.08 10.57 15.22
N GLU A 533 18.98 10.23 14.28
CA GLU A 533 20.40 9.98 14.56
C GLU A 533 21.08 11.23 15.15
N GLN A 534 20.87 12.42 14.57
CA GLN A 534 21.41 13.67 15.08
C GLN A 534 20.91 13.99 16.49
N LYS A 535 19.62 13.73 16.77
CA LYS A 535 19.02 13.90 18.10
C LYS A 535 19.69 12.99 19.14
N ILE A 536 19.89 11.71 18.80
CA ILE A 536 20.56 10.75 19.70
C ILE A 536 21.98 11.22 20.03
N ILE A 537 22.75 11.67 19.03
CA ILE A 537 24.11 12.19 19.20
C ILE A 537 24.11 13.44 20.10
N LEU A 538 23.19 14.37 19.86
CA LEU A 538 23.08 15.61 20.63
C LEU A 538 22.69 15.33 22.08
N ASP A 539 21.75 14.41 22.33
CA ASP A 539 21.31 14.04 23.69
C ASP A 539 22.44 13.30 24.44
N ALA A 540 23.20 12.44 23.76
CA ALA A 540 24.38 11.82 24.35
C ALA A 540 25.49 12.83 24.71
N ALA A 541 25.71 13.85 23.86
CA ALA A 541 26.65 14.93 24.14
C ALA A 541 26.21 15.78 25.33
N ARG A 542 24.92 16.13 25.44
CA ARG A 542 24.36 16.89 26.58
C ARG A 542 24.52 16.14 27.90
N LYS A 543 24.20 14.84 27.93
CA LYS A 543 24.38 13.99 29.12
C LYS A 543 25.82 13.89 29.61
N ARG A 544 26.82 14.10 28.74
CA ARG A 544 28.24 14.13 29.12
C ARG A 544 28.69 15.46 29.72
N LEU A 545 27.90 16.52 29.53
CA LEU A 545 28.19 17.86 30.05
C LEU A 545 27.51 18.10 31.42
N GLU A 546 26.56 17.26 31.81
CA GLU A 546 25.97 17.17 33.15
C GLU A 546 26.83 16.29 34.07
#